data_356c18cbd2330279b5d7829d9d19e391
#
_entry.id   356c18cbd2330279b5d7829d9d19e391
#
_cell.length_a   1.000
_cell.length_b   1.000
_cell.length_c   1.000
_cell.angle_alpha   90.00
_cell.angle_beta   90.00
_cell.angle_gamma   90.00
#
_symmetry.space_group_name_H-M   'P 1'
#
loop_
_entity.id
_entity.type
_entity.pdbx_description
1 polymer ?
#
loop_
_entity_poly.entity_id
_entity_poly.type
_entity_poly.pdbx_seq_one_letter_code
_entity_poly.pdbx_strand_id
1 'polypeptide(L)'
;MKSKEIINFQISKKDLKLSSSKKRKKNDSDQKDYSKVVVRKPWGYEYLTYQSKDVAVWILHLKKGHQTSMHCHPRKKTSLIVLDGSVNCKSIDEIHKRNSGQGIMIEKNVFHQTFNNSKKDSILMEIETPNDKNDLLRLKDKYGREKLGYEKIDKHSVNVNNYNYITLESQNVYFNKTKKYGKSSISFIEIKKLNKLVKILKENSSSLFTILQGEIRTNNTKYEIGDTFGGIDLINIKVIKFKYCLILLTKKIDQKIRGSD
;
A
#
# COMPACT_ATOMS: atom_id res chain seq x y z
N MET A 1 -4.27 -21.54 13.60
CA MET A 1 -3.14 -20.81 12.97
C MET A 1 -3.42 -19.31 12.98
N LYS A 2 -2.54 -18.47 13.57
CA LYS A 2 -2.65 -17.01 13.39
C LYS A 2 -2.43 -16.71 11.90
N SER A 3 -3.35 -16.00 11.26
CA SER A 3 -3.19 -15.62 9.85
C SER A 3 -1.94 -14.75 9.72
N LYS A 4 -1.10 -15.04 8.73
CA LYS A 4 0.12 -14.28 8.44
C LYS A 4 -0.25 -12.81 8.18
N GLU A 5 0.45 -11.86 8.81
CA GLU A 5 0.14 -10.43 8.71
C GLU A 5 0.32 -9.88 7.29
N ILE A 6 1.32 -10.40 6.58
CA ILE A 6 1.57 -10.11 5.17
C ILE A 6 1.65 -11.40 4.36
N ILE A 7 1.05 -11.44 3.19
CA ILE A 7 1.18 -12.52 2.21
C ILE A 7 1.65 -11.92 0.88
N ASN A 8 2.13 -12.78 -0.02
CA ASN A 8 2.66 -12.37 -1.30
C ASN A 8 1.85 -13.00 -2.42
N PHE A 9 1.34 -12.18 -3.34
CA PHE A 9 0.87 -12.62 -4.64
C PHE A 9 2.05 -12.67 -5.61
N GLN A 10 2.39 -13.88 -6.04
CA GLN A 10 3.47 -14.13 -6.97
C GLN A 10 2.95 -14.28 -8.40
N ILE A 11 3.78 -13.90 -9.37
CA ILE A 11 3.44 -14.00 -10.78
C ILE A 11 3.23 -15.45 -11.21
N SER A 12 2.14 -15.71 -11.90
CA SER A 12 1.79 -17.02 -12.47
C SER A 12 1.98 -17.05 -14.00
N LYS A 13 2.02 -18.26 -14.57
CA LYS A 13 2.01 -18.43 -16.03
C LYS A 13 0.76 -17.82 -16.69
N LYS A 14 -0.37 -17.81 -15.97
CA LYS A 14 -1.62 -17.19 -16.45
C LYS A 14 -1.49 -15.67 -16.51
N ASP A 15 -0.88 -15.04 -15.51
CA ASP A 15 -0.62 -13.59 -15.51
C ASP A 15 0.24 -13.19 -16.72
N LEU A 16 1.33 -13.91 -16.97
CA LEU A 16 2.21 -13.66 -18.11
C LEU A 16 1.45 -13.78 -19.45
N LYS A 17 0.66 -14.83 -19.64
CA LYS A 17 -0.14 -15.02 -20.85
C LYS A 17 -1.16 -13.89 -21.04
N LEU A 18 -1.85 -13.49 -20.00
CA LEU A 18 -2.86 -12.43 -20.03
C LEU A 18 -2.23 -11.05 -20.29
N SER A 19 -1.11 -10.74 -19.63
CA SER A 19 -0.43 -9.45 -19.80
C SER A 19 0.19 -9.29 -21.20
N SER A 20 0.75 -10.36 -21.77
CA SER A 20 1.33 -10.34 -23.13
C SER A 20 0.26 -10.22 -24.23
N SER A 21 -0.95 -10.73 -24.01
CA SER A 21 -2.05 -10.64 -24.98
C SER A 21 -2.70 -9.26 -25.09
N LYS A 22 -2.40 -8.35 -24.16
CA LYS A 22 -2.99 -7.00 -24.14
C LYS A 22 -2.00 -5.96 -24.64
N LYS A 23 -2.40 -5.19 -25.67
CA LYS A 23 -1.63 -4.04 -26.14
C LYS A 23 -1.59 -2.95 -25.05
N ARG A 24 -0.39 -2.55 -24.66
CA ARG A 24 -0.21 -1.36 -23.81
C ARG A 24 -0.61 -0.12 -24.62
N LYS A 25 -1.47 0.74 -24.05
CA LYS A 25 -1.59 2.09 -24.59
C LYS A 25 -0.25 2.82 -24.38
N LYS A 26 0.21 3.55 -25.41
CA LYS A 26 1.28 4.55 -25.23
C LYS A 26 0.82 5.50 -24.13
N ASN A 27 1.58 5.55 -23.05
CA ASN A 27 1.28 6.47 -21.95
C ASN A 27 1.54 7.90 -22.45
N ASP A 28 0.61 8.79 -22.16
CA ASP A 28 0.91 10.22 -22.16
C ASP A 28 2.07 10.42 -21.17
N SER A 29 3.15 11.01 -21.64
CA SER A 29 4.41 11.17 -20.91
C SER A 29 4.31 12.15 -19.73
N ASP A 30 3.17 12.79 -19.54
CA ASP A 30 2.99 13.81 -18.51
C ASP A 30 2.67 13.13 -17.17
N GLN A 31 3.68 13.08 -16.32
CA GLN A 31 3.52 12.70 -14.92
C GLN A 31 2.75 13.83 -14.22
N LYS A 32 1.45 13.61 -13.99
CA LYS A 32 0.57 14.59 -13.36
C LYS A 32 0.84 14.64 -11.86
N ASP A 33 0.84 15.85 -11.30
CA ASP A 33 0.95 16.05 -9.85
C ASP A 33 -0.39 15.76 -9.16
N TYR A 34 -0.45 14.65 -8.42
CA TYR A 34 -1.60 14.25 -7.62
C TYR A 34 -1.52 14.71 -6.16
N SER A 35 -0.53 15.52 -5.79
CA SER A 35 -0.26 15.88 -4.39
C SER A 35 -1.39 16.65 -3.71
N LYS A 36 -2.24 17.32 -4.47
CA LYS A 36 -3.33 18.17 -3.95
C LYS A 36 -4.71 17.73 -4.48
N VAL A 37 -4.83 16.50 -4.94
CA VAL A 37 -6.03 16.03 -5.64
C VAL A 37 -6.59 14.79 -4.97
N VAL A 38 -7.91 14.78 -4.74
CA VAL A 38 -8.65 13.56 -4.45
C VAL A 38 -9.17 12.99 -5.76
N VAL A 39 -8.71 11.79 -6.10
CA VAL A 39 -9.11 11.11 -7.33
C VAL A 39 -10.38 10.30 -7.06
N ARG A 40 -11.49 10.73 -7.62
CA ARG A 40 -12.76 10.00 -7.54
C ARG A 40 -12.73 8.75 -8.37
N LYS A 41 -13.26 7.68 -7.83
CA LYS A 41 -13.37 6.37 -8.45
C LYS A 41 -14.81 5.87 -8.37
N PRO A 42 -15.26 5.01 -9.29
CA PRO A 42 -16.59 4.40 -9.16
C PRO A 42 -16.76 3.60 -7.87
N TRP A 43 -15.66 3.11 -7.31
CA TRP A 43 -15.63 2.33 -6.07
C TRP A 43 -15.40 3.19 -4.81
N GLY A 44 -15.20 4.50 -4.93
CA GLY A 44 -14.93 5.40 -3.82
C GLY A 44 -14.01 6.54 -4.21
N TYR A 45 -12.86 6.66 -3.56
CA TYR A 45 -11.85 7.68 -3.89
C TYR A 45 -10.49 7.29 -3.34
N GLU A 46 -9.46 7.93 -3.87
CA GLU A 46 -8.10 7.80 -3.35
C GLU A 46 -7.38 9.15 -3.37
N TYR A 47 -6.38 9.28 -2.54
CA TYR A 47 -5.50 10.44 -2.51
C TYR A 47 -4.08 10.05 -2.12
N LEU A 48 -3.13 10.79 -2.66
CA LEU A 48 -1.72 10.63 -2.34
C LEU A 48 -1.45 11.15 -0.92
N THR A 49 -0.80 10.33 -0.07
CA THR A 49 -0.41 10.77 1.27
C THR A 49 1.09 11.01 1.42
N TYR A 50 1.90 10.36 0.58
CA TYR A 50 3.35 10.55 0.52
C TYR A 50 3.87 10.16 -0.85
N GLN A 51 4.91 10.84 -1.33
CA GLN A 51 5.65 10.43 -2.53
C GLN A 51 7.12 10.81 -2.46
N SER A 52 7.93 10.01 -3.14
CA SER A 52 9.30 10.33 -3.56
C SER A 52 9.46 9.99 -5.05
N LYS A 53 10.67 10.11 -5.59
CA LYS A 53 10.95 9.64 -6.95
C LYS A 53 10.74 8.13 -7.13
N ASP A 54 10.92 7.35 -6.07
CA ASP A 54 10.98 5.88 -6.11
C ASP A 54 9.69 5.21 -5.59
N VAL A 55 8.89 5.91 -4.78
CA VAL A 55 7.71 5.32 -4.12
C VAL A 55 6.58 6.33 -3.97
N ALA A 56 5.34 5.86 -4.11
CA ALA A 56 4.14 6.60 -3.78
C ALA A 56 3.30 5.83 -2.74
N VAL A 57 2.70 6.55 -1.80
CA VAL A 57 1.80 5.99 -0.78
C VAL A 57 0.44 6.64 -0.93
N TRP A 58 -0.56 5.84 -1.23
CA TRP A 58 -1.94 6.25 -1.46
C TRP A 58 -2.86 5.75 -0.36
N ILE A 59 -3.86 6.55 0.00
CA ILE A 59 -4.97 6.12 0.84
C ILE A 59 -6.21 5.95 -0.04
N LEU A 60 -6.80 4.76 0.03
CA LEU A 60 -7.97 4.37 -0.74
C LEU A 60 -9.17 4.20 0.19
N HIS A 61 -10.27 4.86 -0.13
CA HIS A 61 -11.56 4.67 0.53
C HIS A 61 -12.45 3.82 -0.37
N LEU A 62 -12.56 2.54 -0.04
CA LEU A 62 -13.33 1.55 -0.80
C LEU A 62 -14.73 1.38 -0.19
N LYS A 63 -15.74 1.84 -0.90
CA LYS A 63 -17.14 1.77 -0.47
C LYS A 63 -17.59 0.32 -0.29
N LYS A 64 -18.49 0.12 0.65
CA LYS A 64 -19.19 -1.16 0.88
C LYS A 64 -19.85 -1.64 -0.43
N GLY A 65 -19.70 -2.92 -0.75
CA GLY A 65 -20.26 -3.53 -1.97
C GLY A 65 -19.54 -3.16 -3.28
N HIS A 66 -18.44 -2.41 -3.21
CA HIS A 66 -17.68 -1.98 -4.37
C HIS A 66 -16.33 -2.70 -4.49
N GLN A 67 -15.71 -2.59 -5.66
CA GLN A 67 -14.47 -3.28 -6.00
C GLN A 67 -13.59 -2.45 -6.93
N THR A 68 -12.29 -2.66 -6.89
CA THR A 68 -11.36 -2.14 -7.92
C THR A 68 -11.52 -2.95 -9.22
N SER A 69 -10.91 -2.52 -10.32
CA SER A 69 -10.77 -3.38 -11.51
C SER A 69 -9.90 -4.60 -11.18
N MET A 70 -10.04 -5.68 -11.96
CA MET A 70 -9.01 -6.70 -12.08
C MET A 70 -7.94 -6.14 -13.01
N HIS A 71 -6.76 -5.84 -12.49
CA HIS A 71 -5.68 -5.16 -13.20
C HIS A 71 -4.31 -5.64 -12.73
N CYS A 72 -3.28 -5.34 -13.49
CA CYS A 72 -1.90 -5.52 -13.05
C CYS A 72 -1.07 -4.26 -13.33
N HIS A 73 0.08 -4.24 -12.70
CA HIS A 73 1.12 -3.23 -12.89
C HIS A 73 2.35 -3.89 -13.52
N PRO A 74 2.58 -3.73 -14.82
CA PRO A 74 3.69 -4.40 -15.51
C PRO A 74 5.09 -4.08 -14.96
N ARG A 75 5.27 -2.88 -14.40
CA ARG A 75 6.58 -2.38 -13.94
C ARG A 75 6.62 -2.14 -12.44
N LYS A 76 5.46 -1.98 -11.78
CA LYS A 76 5.37 -1.68 -10.35
C LYS A 76 5.17 -2.95 -9.53
N LYS A 77 5.81 -2.96 -8.38
CA LYS A 77 5.46 -3.77 -7.22
C LYS A 77 4.52 -2.94 -6.34
N THR A 78 3.52 -3.57 -5.75
CA THR A 78 2.52 -2.91 -4.91
C THR A 78 2.39 -3.61 -3.57
N SER A 79 2.34 -2.86 -2.48
CA SER A 79 1.90 -3.37 -1.18
C SER A 79 0.54 -2.76 -0.85
N LEU A 80 -0.45 -3.60 -0.55
CA LEU A 80 -1.78 -3.18 -0.14
C LEU A 80 -2.03 -3.57 1.31
N ILE A 81 -2.31 -2.59 2.17
CA ILE A 81 -2.51 -2.77 3.62
C ILE A 81 -3.90 -2.27 4.00
N VAL A 82 -4.65 -3.07 4.75
CA VAL A 82 -5.95 -2.67 5.29
C VAL A 82 -5.74 -1.84 6.55
N LEU A 83 -6.13 -0.57 6.52
CA LEU A 83 -6.06 0.33 7.67
C LEU A 83 -7.33 0.27 8.52
N ASP A 84 -8.50 0.20 7.89
CA ASP A 84 -9.79 -0.02 8.60
C ASP A 84 -10.71 -0.90 7.78
N GLY A 85 -11.51 -1.70 8.48
CA GLY A 85 -12.48 -2.60 7.87
C GLY A 85 -11.89 -3.96 7.48
N SER A 86 -12.45 -4.54 6.43
CA SER A 86 -12.09 -5.87 5.91
C SER A 86 -12.39 -5.94 4.43
N VAL A 87 -11.49 -6.50 3.65
CA VAL A 87 -11.64 -6.69 2.21
C VAL A 87 -11.21 -8.09 1.80
N ASN A 88 -11.64 -8.51 0.61
CA ASN A 88 -11.08 -9.66 -0.05
C ASN A 88 -10.18 -9.18 -1.19
N CYS A 89 -8.95 -9.64 -1.19
CA CYS A 89 -7.99 -9.41 -2.27
C CYS A 89 -7.89 -10.69 -3.10
N LYS A 90 -8.04 -10.54 -4.40
CA LYS A 90 -8.07 -11.65 -5.36
C LYS A 90 -6.94 -11.48 -6.36
N SER A 91 -6.20 -12.55 -6.65
CA SER A 91 -5.41 -12.71 -7.86
C SER A 91 -6.19 -13.54 -8.90
N ILE A 92 -5.53 -13.98 -9.98
CA ILE A 92 -6.14 -14.93 -10.94
C ILE A 92 -6.43 -16.28 -10.29
N ASP A 93 -5.57 -16.73 -9.37
CA ASP A 93 -5.56 -18.10 -8.86
C ASP A 93 -6.08 -18.22 -7.42
N GLU A 94 -6.09 -17.12 -6.65
CA GLU A 94 -6.39 -17.18 -5.21
C GLU A 94 -7.17 -15.97 -4.70
N ILE A 95 -7.83 -16.13 -3.55
CA ILE A 95 -8.56 -15.07 -2.85
C ILE A 95 -8.19 -15.14 -1.37
N HIS A 96 -7.84 -13.98 -0.80
CA HIS A 96 -7.55 -13.86 0.62
C HIS A 96 -8.33 -12.72 1.26
N LYS A 97 -9.01 -13.03 2.36
CA LYS A 97 -9.59 -12.01 3.23
C LYS A 97 -8.48 -11.32 4.02
N ARG A 98 -8.52 -9.99 4.05
CA ARG A 98 -7.61 -9.15 4.83
C ARG A 98 -8.39 -8.21 5.75
N ASN A 99 -7.93 -8.11 6.98
CA ASN A 99 -8.52 -7.26 8.02
C ASN A 99 -7.53 -6.14 8.38
N SER A 100 -8.00 -5.15 9.16
CA SER A 100 -7.15 -4.06 9.66
C SER A 100 -5.84 -4.57 10.24
N GLY A 101 -4.72 -3.98 9.83
CA GLY A 101 -3.36 -4.37 10.19
C GLY A 101 -2.77 -5.50 9.35
N GLN A 102 -3.48 -6.03 8.37
CA GLN A 102 -2.99 -7.07 7.47
C GLN A 102 -2.79 -6.52 6.05
N GLY A 103 -1.85 -7.13 5.31
CA GLY A 103 -1.51 -6.67 3.97
C GLY A 103 -1.22 -7.79 2.98
N ILE A 104 -1.04 -7.39 1.72
CA ILE A 104 -0.60 -8.23 0.61
C ILE A 104 0.49 -7.48 -0.15
N MET A 105 1.61 -8.11 -0.41
CA MET A 105 2.56 -7.69 -1.44
C MET A 105 2.18 -8.33 -2.76
N ILE A 106 2.21 -7.53 -3.82
CA ILE A 106 1.78 -7.91 -5.17
C ILE A 106 2.96 -7.66 -6.10
N GLU A 107 3.47 -8.73 -6.69
CA GLU A 107 4.57 -8.67 -7.64
C GLU A 107 4.15 -7.99 -8.96
N LYS A 108 5.16 -7.55 -9.73
CA LYS A 108 4.96 -7.00 -11.08
C LYS A 108 4.20 -8.00 -11.95
N ASN A 109 3.33 -7.49 -12.82
CA ASN A 109 2.47 -8.27 -13.73
C ASN A 109 1.42 -9.17 -13.08
N VAL A 110 1.28 -9.22 -11.77
CA VAL A 110 0.24 -10.02 -11.10
C VAL A 110 -1.10 -9.31 -11.22
N PHE A 111 -2.07 -9.96 -11.88
CA PHE A 111 -3.44 -9.44 -11.92
C PHE A 111 -4.11 -9.59 -10.58
N HIS A 112 -4.63 -8.47 -10.09
CA HIS A 112 -5.27 -8.40 -8.77
C HIS A 112 -6.49 -7.50 -8.76
N GLN A 113 -7.35 -7.74 -7.78
CA GLN A 113 -8.58 -6.99 -7.51
C GLN A 113 -8.84 -6.97 -6.02
N THR A 114 -9.34 -5.86 -5.52
CA THR A 114 -9.79 -5.73 -4.14
C THR A 114 -11.29 -5.43 -4.12
N PHE A 115 -12.05 -6.14 -3.31
CA PHE A 115 -13.47 -5.94 -3.17
C PHE A 115 -13.91 -5.94 -1.71
N ASN A 116 -14.86 -5.05 -1.40
CA ASN A 116 -15.37 -4.84 -0.06
C ASN A 116 -16.78 -5.42 0.05
N ASN A 117 -16.91 -6.62 0.57
CA ASN A 117 -18.19 -7.25 0.95
C ASN A 117 -18.49 -7.13 2.45
N SER A 118 -17.80 -6.27 3.15
CA SER A 118 -18.12 -5.98 4.54
C SER A 118 -19.36 -5.08 4.68
N LYS A 119 -19.87 -4.95 5.90
CA LYS A 119 -21.06 -4.13 6.17
C LYS A 119 -20.81 -2.62 6.12
N LYS A 120 -19.56 -2.17 6.04
CA LYS A 120 -19.15 -0.76 6.03
C LYS A 120 -18.01 -0.50 5.04
N ASP A 121 -17.72 0.75 4.77
CA ASP A 121 -16.59 1.17 3.96
C ASP A 121 -15.27 0.71 4.59
N SER A 122 -14.26 0.51 3.77
CA SER A 122 -12.91 0.12 4.20
C SER A 122 -11.89 1.16 3.76
N ILE A 123 -10.88 1.36 4.61
CA ILE A 123 -9.74 2.23 4.30
C ILE A 123 -8.52 1.35 4.05
N LEU A 124 -7.89 1.56 2.93
CA LEU A 124 -6.69 0.84 2.49
C LEU A 124 -5.54 1.80 2.31
N MET A 125 -4.34 1.30 2.41
CA MET A 125 -3.13 2.00 2.00
C MET A 125 -2.45 1.19 0.91
N GLU A 126 -2.13 1.83 -0.20
CA GLU A 126 -1.43 1.26 -1.33
C GLU A 126 -0.06 1.93 -1.48
N ILE A 127 1.00 1.14 -1.48
CA ILE A 127 2.37 1.58 -1.68
C ILE A 127 2.84 1.05 -3.03
N GLU A 128 3.19 1.95 -3.93
CA GLU A 128 3.59 1.66 -5.31
C GLU A 128 5.06 1.97 -5.54
N THR A 129 5.81 1.03 -6.12
CA THR A 129 7.24 1.17 -6.46
C THR A 129 7.55 0.59 -7.84
N PRO A 130 8.09 1.38 -8.78
CA PRO A 130 8.31 2.82 -8.75
C PRO A 130 7.03 3.65 -8.73
N ASN A 131 7.16 4.96 -8.44
CA ASN A 131 6.07 5.92 -8.50
C ASN A 131 5.69 6.24 -9.97
N ASP A 132 4.83 5.40 -10.56
CA ASP A 132 4.32 5.56 -11.92
C ASP A 132 2.82 5.21 -11.97
N LYS A 133 1.96 6.20 -11.87
CA LYS A 133 0.51 5.99 -11.84
C LYS A 133 -0.06 5.52 -13.20
N ASN A 134 0.67 5.73 -14.28
CA ASN A 134 0.27 5.30 -15.62
C ASN A 134 0.57 3.81 -15.88
N ASP A 135 1.32 3.14 -15.00
CA ASP A 135 1.62 1.71 -15.12
C ASP A 135 0.42 0.85 -14.68
N LEU A 136 -0.59 0.80 -15.53
CA LEU A 136 -1.87 0.14 -15.27
C LEU A 136 -2.38 -0.59 -16.50
N LEU A 137 -2.62 -1.90 -16.37
CA LEU A 137 -3.22 -2.75 -17.40
C LEU A 137 -4.47 -3.43 -16.84
N ARG A 138 -5.67 -3.01 -17.28
CA ARG A 138 -6.93 -3.59 -16.81
C ARG A 138 -7.31 -4.83 -17.63
N LEU A 139 -7.66 -5.90 -16.93
CA LEU A 139 -8.20 -7.14 -17.52
C LEU A 139 -9.72 -7.11 -17.59
N LYS A 140 -10.35 -6.76 -16.46
CA LYS A 140 -11.82 -6.63 -16.31
C LYS A 140 -12.15 -5.47 -15.40
N ASP A 141 -13.25 -4.78 -15.66
CA ASP A 141 -13.75 -3.71 -14.82
C ASP A 141 -15.28 -3.69 -14.78
N LYS A 142 -15.86 -3.68 -13.59
CA LYS A 142 -17.32 -3.63 -13.41
C LYS A 142 -17.96 -2.32 -13.90
N TYR A 143 -17.14 -1.30 -14.13
CA TYR A 143 -17.56 0.06 -14.41
C TYR A 143 -17.21 0.52 -15.84
N GLY A 144 -16.85 -0.44 -16.73
CA GLY A 144 -16.61 -0.16 -18.15
C GLY A 144 -15.29 0.55 -18.47
N ARG A 145 -14.29 0.50 -17.58
CA ARG A 145 -13.00 1.20 -17.76
C ARG A 145 -11.88 0.33 -18.35
N GLU A 146 -12.16 -0.86 -18.87
CA GLU A 146 -11.13 -1.81 -19.35
C GLU A 146 -10.18 -1.18 -20.38
N LYS A 147 -10.71 -0.29 -21.22
CA LYS A 147 -9.95 0.39 -22.28
C LYS A 147 -9.37 1.74 -21.85
N LEU A 148 -9.62 2.16 -20.63
CA LEU A 148 -9.16 3.46 -20.11
C LEU A 148 -7.83 3.29 -19.36
N GLY A 149 -6.99 4.31 -19.41
CA GLY A 149 -5.82 4.45 -18.53
C GLY A 149 -6.22 4.83 -17.10
N TYR A 150 -5.27 5.37 -16.34
CA TYR A 150 -5.57 5.95 -15.03
C TYR A 150 -6.49 7.18 -15.18
N GLU A 151 -7.33 7.44 -14.19
CA GLU A 151 -8.30 8.54 -14.21
C GLU A 151 -7.59 9.89 -14.30
N LYS A 152 -8.17 10.78 -15.12
CA LYS A 152 -7.69 12.17 -15.19
C LYS A 152 -7.89 12.86 -13.84
N ILE A 153 -7.00 13.81 -13.54
CA ILE A 153 -7.13 14.65 -12.35
C ILE A 153 -8.49 15.35 -12.42
N ASP A 154 -9.33 15.10 -11.42
CA ASP A 154 -10.57 15.84 -11.27
C ASP A 154 -10.21 17.27 -10.81
N LYS A 155 -10.76 18.28 -11.48
CA LYS A 155 -10.46 19.71 -11.20
C LYS A 155 -10.99 20.20 -9.84
N HIS A 156 -11.68 19.35 -9.10
CA HIS A 156 -12.16 19.70 -7.77
C HIS A 156 -11.00 19.63 -6.77
N SER A 157 -10.39 20.79 -6.51
CA SER A 157 -9.46 20.95 -5.40
C SER A 157 -10.21 20.67 -4.10
N VAL A 158 -9.88 19.59 -3.43
CA VAL A 158 -10.41 19.29 -2.11
C VAL A 158 -9.49 19.91 -1.09
N ASN A 159 -10.06 20.44 0.00
CA ASN A 159 -9.27 20.96 1.11
C ASN A 159 -8.37 19.84 1.67
N VAL A 160 -7.06 19.98 1.45
CA VAL A 160 -6.03 18.98 1.76
C VAL A 160 -6.03 18.63 3.25
N ASN A 161 -6.42 19.56 4.13
CA ASN A 161 -6.49 19.34 5.58
C ASN A 161 -7.47 18.23 5.98
N ASN A 162 -8.49 17.96 5.18
CA ASN A 162 -9.47 16.91 5.44
C ASN A 162 -8.97 15.49 5.10
N TYR A 163 -7.82 15.34 4.41
CA TYR A 163 -7.38 14.07 3.85
C TYR A 163 -6.07 13.54 4.44
N ASN A 164 -5.59 14.10 5.55
CA ASN A 164 -4.35 13.65 6.19
C ASN A 164 -3.16 13.57 5.21
N TYR A 165 -3.11 14.50 4.27
CA TYR A 165 -2.03 14.58 3.29
C TYR A 165 -0.71 15.00 3.97
N ILE A 166 0.39 14.34 3.57
CA ILE A 166 1.75 14.62 4.07
C ILE A 166 2.55 15.15 2.88
N THR A 167 2.82 16.44 2.84
CA THR A 167 3.65 17.03 1.78
C THR A 167 5.13 16.72 2.00
N LEU A 168 5.90 16.65 0.90
CA LEU A 168 7.36 16.55 0.98
C LEU A 168 7.99 17.76 1.71
N GLU A 169 7.42 18.94 1.53
CA GLU A 169 7.84 20.18 2.18
C GLU A 169 7.62 20.14 3.70
N SER A 170 6.64 19.37 4.16
CA SER A 170 6.35 19.19 5.57
C SER A 170 7.06 17.99 6.20
N GLN A 171 8.03 17.36 5.53
CA GLN A 171 8.75 16.19 6.01
C GLN A 171 9.33 16.39 7.42
N ASN A 172 9.92 17.55 7.71
CA ASN A 172 10.45 17.86 9.03
C ASN A 172 9.38 17.91 10.13
N VAL A 173 8.11 18.11 9.76
CA VAL A 173 6.98 18.22 10.71
C VAL A 173 6.33 16.86 10.98
N TYR A 174 6.45 15.88 10.06
CA TYR A 174 5.74 14.60 10.16
C TYR A 174 6.59 13.40 10.55
N PHE A 175 7.93 13.54 10.53
CA PHE A 175 8.80 12.50 11.07
C PHE A 175 8.50 12.27 12.57
N ASN A 176 8.23 11.01 12.90
CA ASN A 176 7.81 10.54 14.23
C ASN A 176 6.40 10.95 14.68
N LYS A 177 5.58 11.57 13.84
CA LYS A 177 4.16 11.77 14.14
C LYS A 177 3.32 10.59 13.67
N THR A 178 2.34 10.25 14.47
CA THR A 178 1.40 9.15 14.20
C THR A 178 0.09 9.70 13.64
N LYS A 179 -0.34 9.18 12.49
CA LYS A 179 -1.67 9.46 11.92
C LYS A 179 -2.58 8.26 12.07
N LYS A 180 -3.81 8.50 12.51
CA LYS A 180 -4.81 7.46 12.70
C LYS A 180 -5.72 7.35 11.48
N TYR A 181 -6.02 6.10 11.09
CA TYR A 181 -6.97 5.73 10.05
C TYR A 181 -7.83 4.59 10.58
N GLY A 182 -9.00 4.91 11.12
CA GLY A 182 -9.89 3.93 11.72
C GLY A 182 -9.21 3.09 12.80
N LYS A 183 -9.03 1.79 12.54
CA LYS A 183 -8.42 0.82 13.46
C LYS A 183 -6.91 0.68 13.32
N SER A 184 -6.28 1.50 12.52
CA SER A 184 -4.82 1.49 12.33
C SER A 184 -4.23 2.88 12.44
N SER A 185 -2.93 2.93 12.67
CA SER A 185 -2.14 4.14 12.59
C SER A 185 -0.91 3.93 11.72
N ILE A 186 -0.45 5.00 11.10
CA ILE A 186 0.80 5.03 10.34
C ILE A 186 1.76 6.04 10.96
N SER A 187 3.05 5.74 10.90
CA SER A 187 4.13 6.63 11.35
C SER A 187 5.31 6.52 10.40
N PHE A 188 5.89 7.65 10.04
CA PHE A 188 7.12 7.71 9.25
C PHE A 188 8.29 7.80 10.22
N ILE A 189 9.21 6.84 10.13
CA ILE A 189 10.31 6.71 11.08
C ILE A 189 11.64 6.72 10.34
N GLU A 190 12.46 7.69 10.66
CA GLU A 190 13.84 7.76 10.20
C GLU A 190 14.75 6.91 11.09
N ILE A 191 15.47 5.98 10.50
CA ILE A 191 16.39 5.08 11.20
C ILE A 191 17.80 5.24 10.65
N LYS A 192 18.71 5.71 11.50
CA LYS A 192 20.13 5.96 11.16
C LYS A 192 21.08 4.91 11.73
N LYS A 193 20.62 4.15 12.74
CA LYS A 193 21.46 3.18 13.46
C LYS A 193 20.75 1.83 13.59
N LEU A 194 21.49 0.74 13.45
CA LEU A 194 20.96 -0.62 13.52
C LEU A 194 20.28 -0.93 14.88
N ASN A 195 20.87 -0.45 16.00
CA ASN A 195 20.28 -0.66 17.31
C ASN A 195 18.89 -0.02 17.45
N LYS A 196 18.66 1.15 16.81
CA LYS A 196 17.34 1.78 16.74
C LYS A 196 16.36 0.93 15.93
N LEU A 197 16.79 0.34 14.80
CA LEU A 197 15.96 -0.60 14.02
C LEU A 197 15.54 -1.77 14.89
N VAL A 198 16.49 -2.46 15.55
CA VAL A 198 16.24 -3.62 16.40
C VAL A 198 15.25 -3.28 17.52
N LYS A 199 15.44 -2.13 18.19
CA LYS A 199 14.54 -1.66 19.24
C LYS A 199 13.11 -1.48 18.72
N ILE A 200 12.94 -0.76 17.60
CA ILE A 200 11.63 -0.48 17.00
C ILE A 200 10.94 -1.77 16.56
N LEU A 201 11.67 -2.73 15.97
CA LEU A 201 11.12 -4.02 15.58
C LEU A 201 10.60 -4.80 16.81
N LYS A 202 11.37 -4.85 17.90
CA LYS A 202 10.96 -5.52 19.15
C LYS A 202 9.71 -4.89 19.75
N GLU A 203 9.66 -3.56 19.85
CA GLU A 203 8.52 -2.83 20.39
C GLU A 203 7.26 -2.90 19.52
N ASN A 204 7.39 -3.30 18.25
CA ASN A 204 6.31 -3.31 17.27
C ASN A 204 6.27 -4.63 16.48
N SER A 205 6.50 -5.75 17.16
CA SER A 205 6.62 -7.08 16.53
C SER A 205 5.37 -7.52 15.75
N SER A 206 4.17 -7.09 16.16
CA SER A 206 2.89 -7.36 15.50
C SER A 206 2.47 -6.31 14.49
N SER A 207 3.41 -5.47 14.04
CA SER A 207 3.15 -4.37 13.10
C SER A 207 3.75 -4.66 11.73
N LEU A 208 3.29 -3.93 10.71
CA LEU A 208 3.87 -3.96 9.38
C LEU A 208 4.86 -2.80 9.20
N PHE A 209 5.94 -3.09 8.51
CA PHE A 209 7.02 -2.16 8.17
C PHE A 209 7.17 -2.12 6.66
N THR A 210 7.15 -0.94 6.06
CA THR A 210 7.44 -0.75 4.64
C THR A 210 8.64 0.15 4.46
N ILE A 211 9.60 -0.25 3.64
CA ILE A 211 10.77 0.57 3.33
C ILE A 211 10.40 1.61 2.29
N LEU A 212 10.52 2.88 2.62
CA LEU A 212 10.32 4.01 1.70
C LEU A 212 11.65 4.56 1.15
N GLN A 213 12.75 4.36 1.88
CA GLN A 213 14.10 4.70 1.46
C GLN A 213 15.11 3.81 2.14
N GLY A 214 16.21 3.49 1.44
CA GLY A 214 17.28 2.63 1.96
C GLY A 214 17.05 1.15 1.73
N GLU A 215 17.81 0.31 2.44
CA GLU A 215 17.72 -1.16 2.35
C GLU A 215 18.09 -1.82 3.68
N ILE A 216 17.51 -3.00 3.91
CA ILE A 216 17.89 -3.89 5.01
C ILE A 216 18.28 -5.22 4.37
N ARG A 217 19.47 -5.72 4.66
CA ARG A 217 19.94 -7.03 4.19
C ARG A 217 20.15 -7.98 5.36
N THR A 218 19.59 -9.14 5.24
CA THR A 218 19.77 -10.28 6.15
C THR A 218 20.57 -11.38 5.46
N ASN A 219 20.85 -12.48 6.14
CA ASN A 219 21.54 -13.63 5.52
C ASN A 219 20.78 -14.17 4.30
N ASN A 220 19.43 -14.17 4.35
CA ASN A 220 18.60 -14.88 3.37
C ASN A 220 17.75 -13.94 2.48
N THR A 221 17.62 -12.67 2.86
CA THR A 221 16.68 -11.76 2.18
C THR A 221 17.25 -10.34 2.15
N LYS A 222 17.01 -9.66 1.02
CA LYS A 222 17.17 -8.23 0.88
C LYS A 222 15.80 -7.59 0.86
N TYR A 223 15.59 -6.64 1.77
CA TYR A 223 14.40 -5.77 1.76
C TYR A 223 14.80 -4.41 1.20
N GLU A 224 14.06 -3.95 0.22
CA GLU A 224 14.34 -2.70 -0.50
C GLU A 224 13.08 -1.83 -0.62
N ILE A 225 13.19 -0.67 -1.26
CA ILE A 225 12.10 0.30 -1.38
C ILE A 225 10.82 -0.39 -1.90
N GLY A 226 9.70 -0.17 -1.21
CA GLY A 226 8.40 -0.75 -1.48
C GLY A 226 8.16 -2.12 -0.81
N ASP A 227 9.19 -2.77 -0.24
CA ASP A 227 8.96 -4.02 0.48
C ASP A 227 8.28 -3.79 1.81
N THR A 228 7.25 -4.60 2.07
CA THR A 228 6.52 -4.64 3.33
C THR A 228 6.73 -5.99 4.00
N PHE A 229 7.02 -5.97 5.30
CA PHE A 229 7.24 -7.17 6.11
C PHE A 229 6.64 -6.99 7.50
N GLY A 230 6.35 -8.10 8.19
CA GLY A 230 5.94 -8.09 9.59
C GLY A 230 7.13 -7.87 10.51
N GLY A 231 6.95 -7.16 11.61
CA GLY A 231 8.02 -6.96 12.58
C GLY A 231 8.57 -8.28 13.11
N ILE A 232 7.72 -9.28 13.31
CA ILE A 232 8.10 -10.62 13.74
C ILE A 232 9.04 -11.32 12.76
N ASP A 233 8.91 -11.03 11.46
CA ASP A 233 9.70 -11.67 10.42
C ASP A 233 11.19 -11.30 10.50
N LEU A 234 11.52 -10.14 11.07
CA LEU A 234 12.90 -9.65 11.18
C LEU A 234 13.51 -9.77 12.59
N ILE A 235 12.72 -9.92 13.65
CA ILE A 235 13.23 -9.96 15.03
C ILE A 235 14.22 -11.09 15.24
N ASN A 236 13.97 -12.25 14.62
CA ASN A 236 14.77 -13.46 14.78
C ASN A 236 15.83 -13.63 13.68
N ILE A 237 15.97 -12.66 12.78
CA ILE A 237 16.89 -12.75 11.65
C ILE A 237 18.07 -11.78 11.86
N LYS A 238 19.29 -12.29 11.71
CA LYS A 238 20.49 -11.47 11.79
C LYS A 238 20.54 -10.50 10.62
N VAL A 239 20.46 -9.20 10.92
CA VAL A 239 20.72 -8.14 9.94
C VAL A 239 22.24 -8.03 9.72
N ILE A 240 22.70 -8.24 8.49
CA ILE A 240 24.13 -8.19 8.12
C ILE A 240 24.54 -6.85 7.50
N LYS A 241 23.60 -6.15 6.87
CA LYS A 241 23.87 -4.83 6.30
C LYS A 241 22.68 -3.94 6.52
N PHE A 242 22.93 -2.78 7.08
CA PHE A 242 21.98 -1.72 7.30
C PHE A 242 22.64 -0.39 6.96
N LYS A 243 21.93 0.39 6.18
CA LYS A 243 22.22 1.80 5.97
C LYS A 243 21.06 2.61 6.51
N TYR A 244 21.08 3.92 6.30
CA TYR A 244 19.93 4.76 6.56
C TYR A 244 18.65 4.19 5.93
N CYS A 245 17.55 4.17 6.69
CA CYS A 245 16.22 3.85 6.16
C CYS A 245 15.19 4.86 6.62
N LEU A 246 14.28 5.21 5.70
CA LEU A 246 12.98 5.76 6.03
C LEU A 246 11.96 4.62 5.98
N ILE A 247 11.28 4.39 7.07
CA ILE A 247 10.31 3.29 7.21
C ILE A 247 8.92 3.86 7.51
N LEU A 248 7.91 3.32 6.84
CA LEU A 248 6.51 3.49 7.17
C LEU A 248 6.08 2.35 8.08
N LEU A 249 5.80 2.67 9.34
CA LEU A 249 5.28 1.75 10.34
C LEU A 249 3.75 1.80 10.33
N THR A 250 3.10 0.65 10.15
CA THR A 250 1.64 0.51 10.25
C THR A 250 1.29 -0.35 11.45
N LYS A 251 0.59 0.24 12.41
CA LYS A 251 0.14 -0.43 13.65
C LYS A 251 -1.36 -0.61 13.65
N LYS A 252 -1.83 -1.76 14.12
CA LYS A 252 -3.22 -1.91 14.55
C LYS A 252 -3.40 -1.22 15.90
N ILE A 253 -4.47 -0.43 16.03
CA ILE A 253 -4.86 0.21 17.27
C ILE A 253 -5.79 -0.76 18.00
N ASP A 254 -5.36 -1.31 19.13
CA ASP A 254 -6.24 -2.04 20.01
C ASP A 254 -7.28 -1.07 20.57
N GLN A 255 -8.55 -1.32 20.32
CA GLN A 255 -9.60 -0.61 21.03
C GLN A 255 -9.48 -1.06 22.50
N LYS A 256 -8.99 -0.19 23.38
CA LYS A 256 -9.23 -0.36 24.81
C LYS A 256 -10.74 -0.53 24.94
N ILE A 257 -11.17 -1.68 25.44
CA ILE A 257 -12.53 -1.89 25.90
C ILE A 257 -12.78 -0.73 26.87
N ARG A 258 -13.63 0.22 26.47
CA ARG A 258 -14.16 1.19 27.45
C ARG A 258 -14.92 0.32 28.41
N GLY A 259 -14.38 0.19 29.61
CA GLY A 259 -15.07 -0.44 30.71
C GLY A 259 -16.44 0.20 30.82
N SER A 260 -17.45 -0.62 30.88
CA SER A 260 -18.76 -0.26 31.37
C SER A 260 -18.57 0.14 32.83
N ASP A 261 -18.52 1.43 33.10
CA ASP A 261 -18.88 1.98 34.41
C ASP A 261 -20.40 2.22 34.40
#